data_03022864a7437bb094ae86b758bf9bb0
#
_entry.id   03022864a7437bb094ae86b758bf9bb0
#
_cell.length_a   1.000
_cell.length_b   1.000
_cell.length_c   1.000
_cell.angle_alpha   90.00
_cell.angle_beta   90.00
_cell.angle_gamma   90.00
#
_symmetry.space_group_name_H-M   'P 1'
#
loop_
_entity.id
_entity.type
_entity.pdbx_description
1 polymer ?
#
loop_
_entity_poly.entity_id
_entity_poly.type
_entity_poly.pdbx_seq_one_letter_code
_entity_poly.pdbx_strand_id
1 'polypeptide(L)'
;MALRLGDEAPNFTAETTEGTINFHEWLGGGWGILFSHPKDYTPVCTTELGTVAKITPEFKKRGVKVIAISVDPLDSHKGWINDINETQKTTMNYPIIADPDKKVAALYDMIHPNAMDNMTVRSVFIIGPDKKIKLTLTYPASCGRNFDELLRVVDSLQLTSKFKVATPANWKDGEDCIITPAVNDAEAKTLFPKGFKTVKPYLRYTPQPNK
;
A
#
# COMPACT_ATOMS: atom_id res chain seq x y z
N MET A 1 -17.69 9.95 -0.46
CA MET A 1 -18.12 8.57 -0.08
C MET A 1 -16.84 7.76 0.01
N ALA A 2 -16.59 7.12 1.16
CA ALA A 2 -15.37 6.34 1.39
C ALA A 2 -15.25 5.19 0.38
N LEU A 3 -14.05 4.99 -0.18
CA LEU A 3 -13.75 3.88 -1.07
C LEU A 3 -13.73 2.55 -0.28
N ARG A 4 -14.31 1.53 -0.87
CA ARG A 4 -14.41 0.19 -0.28
C ARG A 4 -13.48 -0.79 -0.99
N LEU A 5 -13.21 -1.93 -0.35
CA LEU A 5 -12.48 -3.02 -0.99
C LEU A 5 -13.24 -3.51 -2.22
N GLY A 6 -12.53 -3.61 -3.33
CA GLY A 6 -13.09 -3.99 -4.63
C GLY A 6 -13.60 -2.83 -5.50
N ASP A 7 -13.74 -1.62 -4.94
CA ASP A 7 -14.06 -0.44 -5.75
C ASP A 7 -12.89 -0.12 -6.69
N GLU A 8 -13.20 0.47 -7.83
CA GLU A 8 -12.16 1.00 -8.72
C GLU A 8 -11.50 2.21 -8.05
N ALA A 9 -10.18 2.22 -8.01
CA ALA A 9 -9.40 3.36 -7.56
C ALA A 9 -9.63 4.52 -8.53
N PRO A 10 -10.14 5.67 -8.08
CA PRO A 10 -10.39 6.80 -8.96
C PRO A 10 -9.14 7.22 -9.75
N ASN A 11 -9.28 7.40 -11.06
CA ASN A 11 -8.22 7.97 -11.88
C ASN A 11 -8.18 9.50 -11.71
N PHE A 12 -6.99 10.07 -11.81
CA PHE A 12 -6.76 11.51 -11.75
C PHE A 12 -5.49 11.90 -12.51
N THR A 13 -5.38 13.17 -12.81
CA THR A 13 -4.15 13.79 -13.29
C THR A 13 -3.69 14.80 -12.25
N ALA A 14 -2.42 14.74 -11.85
CA ALA A 14 -1.87 15.61 -10.81
C ALA A 14 -0.39 15.92 -11.05
N GLU A 15 0.05 17.08 -10.55
CA GLU A 15 1.46 17.43 -10.49
C GLU A 15 2.16 16.68 -9.37
N THR A 16 3.37 16.20 -9.60
CA THR A 16 4.21 15.55 -8.62
C THR A 16 5.62 16.10 -8.64
N THR A 17 6.41 15.72 -7.64
CA THR A 17 7.85 16.07 -7.60
C THR A 17 8.66 15.49 -8.75
N GLU A 18 8.11 14.54 -9.50
CA GLU A 18 8.74 13.89 -10.67
C GLU A 18 8.01 14.23 -11.99
N GLY A 19 7.17 15.27 -12.02
CA GLY A 19 6.38 15.71 -13.17
C GLY A 19 4.90 15.38 -13.05
N THR A 20 4.12 15.76 -14.06
CA THR A 20 2.68 15.50 -14.10
C THR A 20 2.41 14.05 -14.48
N ILE A 21 1.50 13.41 -13.77
CA ILE A 21 1.09 12.02 -14.04
C ILE A 21 -0.41 11.92 -14.28
N ASN A 22 -0.83 10.96 -15.12
CA ASN A 22 -2.14 10.33 -15.04
C ASN A 22 -1.99 9.05 -14.19
N PHE A 23 -2.76 8.92 -13.13
CA PHE A 23 -2.52 7.89 -12.10
C PHE A 23 -2.65 6.46 -12.64
N HIS A 24 -3.67 6.16 -13.44
CA HIS A 24 -3.85 4.83 -14.01
C HIS A 24 -2.76 4.47 -15.03
N GLU A 25 -2.32 5.44 -15.84
CA GLU A 25 -1.21 5.26 -16.78
C GLU A 25 0.10 5.07 -16.02
N TRP A 26 0.36 5.92 -15.01
CA TRP A 26 1.53 5.81 -14.14
C TRP A 26 1.57 4.46 -13.43
N LEU A 27 0.45 3.97 -12.89
CA LEU A 27 0.37 2.67 -12.24
C LEU A 27 0.65 1.53 -13.23
N GLY A 28 0.18 1.63 -14.48
CA GLY A 28 0.31 0.59 -15.50
C GLY A 28 -0.44 -0.69 -15.11
N GLY A 29 0.12 -1.85 -15.42
CA GLY A 29 -0.42 -3.16 -15.05
C GLY A 29 0.12 -3.72 -13.73
N GLY A 30 0.77 -2.88 -12.91
CA GLY A 30 1.38 -3.28 -11.63
C GLY A 30 0.49 -3.03 -10.41
N TRP A 31 1.06 -3.33 -9.26
CA TRP A 31 0.51 -2.94 -7.96
C TRP A 31 0.93 -1.52 -7.60
N GLY A 32 0.13 -0.84 -6.80
CA GLY A 32 0.46 0.49 -6.29
C GLY A 32 0.09 0.71 -4.84
N ILE A 33 0.82 1.61 -4.20
CA ILE A 33 0.51 2.14 -2.88
C ILE A 33 0.40 3.65 -3.01
N LEU A 34 -0.80 4.17 -2.79
CA LEU A 34 -1.06 5.60 -2.63
C LEU A 34 -1.25 5.89 -1.14
N PHE A 35 -0.44 6.78 -0.58
CA PHE A 35 -0.55 7.11 0.83
C PHE A 35 -0.47 8.63 1.07
N SER A 36 -1.30 9.12 1.97
CA SER A 36 -1.31 10.54 2.33
C SER A 36 -0.52 10.82 3.59
N HIS A 37 0.00 12.03 3.70
CA HIS A 37 0.57 12.58 4.93
C HIS A 37 -0.04 13.95 5.24
N PRO A 38 -0.22 14.32 6.51
CA PRO A 38 -0.94 15.54 6.88
C PRO A 38 -0.31 16.82 6.37
N LYS A 39 1.01 17.00 6.54
CA LYS A 39 1.68 18.25 6.20
C LYS A 39 3.19 18.08 6.07
N ASP A 40 3.77 18.81 5.12
CA ASP A 40 5.22 18.94 4.96
C ASP A 40 5.86 19.58 6.18
N TYR A 41 7.17 19.41 6.32
CA TYR A 41 7.98 19.96 7.41
C TYR A 41 7.44 19.63 8.81
N THR A 42 6.90 18.41 8.99
CA THR A 42 6.44 17.89 10.27
C THR A 42 7.21 16.64 10.69
N PRO A 43 7.43 16.42 12.01
CA PRO A 43 8.32 15.36 12.48
C PRO A 43 7.91 13.95 12.02
N VAL A 44 6.67 13.56 12.25
CA VAL A 44 6.19 12.21 11.92
C VAL A 44 6.20 11.97 10.41
N CYS A 45 5.74 12.96 9.62
CA CYS A 45 5.74 12.83 8.16
C CYS A 45 7.16 12.70 7.60
N THR A 46 8.14 13.45 8.14
CA THR A 46 9.55 13.33 7.77
C THR A 46 10.07 11.90 7.99
N THR A 47 9.79 11.32 9.16
CA THR A 47 10.21 9.93 9.45
C THR A 47 9.53 8.91 8.55
N GLU A 48 8.25 9.09 8.25
CA GLU A 48 7.49 8.19 7.37
C GLU A 48 8.03 8.21 5.94
N LEU A 49 8.16 9.40 5.33
CA LEU A 49 8.61 9.50 3.95
C LEU A 49 10.05 8.99 3.80
N GLY A 50 10.92 9.29 4.73
CA GLY A 50 12.28 8.77 4.75
C GLY A 50 12.33 7.24 4.92
N THR A 51 11.47 6.67 5.76
CA THR A 51 11.35 5.21 5.90
C THR A 51 10.90 4.56 4.60
N VAL A 52 9.87 5.11 3.95
CA VAL A 52 9.40 4.61 2.65
C VAL A 52 10.50 4.68 1.60
N ALA A 53 11.28 5.76 1.53
CA ALA A 53 12.40 5.87 0.61
C ALA A 53 13.43 4.75 0.81
N LYS A 54 13.75 4.40 2.07
CA LYS A 54 14.68 3.30 2.39
C LYS A 54 14.17 1.94 1.95
N ILE A 55 12.86 1.69 2.05
CA ILE A 55 12.25 0.39 1.72
C ILE A 55 11.66 0.33 0.31
N THR A 56 11.66 1.42 -0.45
CA THR A 56 11.19 1.43 -1.85
C THR A 56 11.84 0.32 -2.72
N PRO A 57 13.12 -0.04 -2.56
CA PRO A 57 13.69 -1.20 -3.27
C PRO A 57 12.94 -2.51 -3.00
N GLU A 58 12.42 -2.72 -1.80
CA GLU A 58 11.63 -3.91 -1.45
C GLU A 58 10.25 -3.90 -2.12
N PHE A 59 9.61 -2.72 -2.24
CA PHE A 59 8.39 -2.56 -3.03
C PHE A 59 8.66 -2.81 -4.53
N LYS A 60 9.74 -2.29 -5.07
CA LYS A 60 10.14 -2.51 -6.48
C LYS A 60 10.37 -3.99 -6.80
N LYS A 61 11.02 -4.75 -5.92
CA LYS A 61 11.20 -6.21 -6.07
C LYS A 61 9.86 -6.96 -6.19
N ARG A 62 8.80 -6.42 -5.60
CA ARG A 62 7.43 -6.96 -5.64
C ARG A 62 6.59 -6.39 -6.78
N GLY A 63 7.17 -5.58 -7.66
CA GLY A 63 6.44 -4.91 -8.74
C GLY A 63 5.42 -3.89 -8.24
N VAL A 64 5.69 -3.26 -7.10
CA VAL A 64 4.82 -2.26 -6.47
C VAL A 64 5.40 -0.87 -6.66
N LYS A 65 4.62 0.04 -7.20
CA LYS A 65 4.91 1.47 -7.26
C LYS A 65 4.35 2.17 -6.03
N VAL A 66 5.09 3.14 -5.51
CA VAL A 66 4.70 3.90 -4.32
C VAL A 66 4.60 5.38 -4.66
N ILE A 67 3.57 6.05 -4.18
CA ILE A 67 3.35 7.48 -4.37
C ILE A 67 2.73 8.08 -3.11
N ALA A 68 3.27 9.22 -2.68
CA ALA A 68 2.74 9.99 -1.56
C ALA A 68 1.85 11.13 -2.05
N ILE A 69 1.02 11.68 -1.16
CA ILE A 69 0.18 12.86 -1.41
C ILE A 69 0.00 13.68 -0.14
N SER A 70 0.02 14.99 -0.28
CA SER A 70 -0.57 15.92 0.68
C SER A 70 -1.20 17.13 -0.02
N VAL A 71 -1.86 17.96 0.74
CA VAL A 71 -2.46 19.23 0.25
C VAL A 71 -1.45 20.37 0.18
N ASP A 72 -0.18 20.12 0.47
CA ASP A 72 0.87 21.13 0.32
C ASP A 72 1.20 21.38 -1.16
N PRO A 73 1.68 22.59 -1.52
CA PRO A 73 2.05 22.93 -2.89
C PRO A 73 3.36 22.27 -3.31
N LEU A 74 3.57 22.13 -4.62
CA LEU A 74 4.71 21.45 -5.21
C LEU A 74 6.07 21.98 -4.73
N ASP A 75 6.21 23.29 -4.61
CA ASP A 75 7.48 23.91 -4.16
C ASP A 75 7.80 23.56 -2.70
N SER A 76 6.76 23.38 -1.86
CA SER A 76 6.94 22.87 -0.49
C SER A 76 7.54 21.47 -0.50
N HIS A 77 6.98 20.54 -1.29
CA HIS A 77 7.51 19.17 -1.42
C HIS A 77 8.97 19.17 -1.89
N LYS A 78 9.27 19.94 -2.93
CA LYS A 78 10.63 20.02 -3.49
C LYS A 78 11.65 20.55 -2.48
N GLY A 79 11.28 21.56 -1.70
CA GLY A 79 12.13 22.07 -0.63
C GLY A 79 12.34 21.06 0.48
N TRP A 80 11.24 20.44 0.92
CA TRP A 80 11.26 19.51 2.06
C TRP A 80 12.00 18.19 1.78
N ILE A 81 12.10 17.75 0.52
CA ILE A 81 12.89 16.56 0.13
C ILE A 81 14.33 16.65 0.62
N ASN A 82 14.94 17.83 0.62
CA ASN A 82 16.30 18.01 1.12
C ASN A 82 16.41 17.70 2.63
N ASP A 83 15.46 18.19 3.42
CA ASP A 83 15.41 17.93 4.86
C ASP A 83 15.17 16.46 5.17
N ILE A 84 14.28 15.79 4.38
CA ILE A 84 14.05 14.35 4.52
C ILE A 84 15.34 13.58 4.23
N ASN A 85 16.02 13.92 3.13
CA ASN A 85 17.25 13.23 2.73
C ASN A 85 18.34 13.37 3.79
N GLU A 86 18.54 14.58 4.32
CA GLU A 86 19.53 14.88 5.34
C GLU A 86 19.20 14.18 6.67
N THR A 87 17.99 14.41 7.19
CA THR A 87 17.60 13.94 8.52
C THR A 87 17.40 12.44 8.60
N GLN A 88 16.86 11.83 7.51
CA GLN A 88 16.62 10.41 7.46
C GLN A 88 17.76 9.61 6.82
N LYS A 89 18.84 10.27 6.37
CA LYS A 89 20.00 9.63 5.71
C LYS A 89 19.56 8.71 4.56
N THR A 90 18.81 9.27 3.64
CA THR A 90 18.26 8.56 2.47
C THR A 90 18.25 9.50 1.26
N THR A 91 17.80 8.99 0.12
CA THR A 91 17.46 9.79 -1.06
C THR A 91 16.02 9.47 -1.43
N MET A 92 15.18 10.49 -1.49
CA MET A 92 13.80 10.34 -1.97
C MET A 92 13.81 9.77 -3.39
N ASN A 93 13.01 8.75 -3.63
CA ASN A 93 13.06 7.91 -4.83
C ASN A 93 11.68 7.46 -5.31
N TYR A 94 10.66 8.22 -4.95
CA TYR A 94 9.26 8.06 -5.37
C TYR A 94 8.57 9.43 -5.38
N PRO A 95 7.55 9.63 -6.25
CA PRO A 95 6.88 10.92 -6.39
C PRO A 95 6.00 11.28 -5.19
N ILE A 96 5.88 12.59 -4.94
CA ILE A 96 4.92 13.20 -4.02
C ILE A 96 3.95 14.05 -4.84
N ILE A 97 2.66 13.76 -4.73
CA ILE A 97 1.58 14.53 -5.38
C ILE A 97 1.33 15.81 -4.59
N ALA A 98 1.32 16.94 -5.28
CA ALA A 98 0.84 18.22 -4.78
C ALA A 98 -0.65 18.36 -5.09
N ASP A 99 -1.49 18.44 -4.03
CA ASP A 99 -2.95 18.53 -4.15
C ASP A 99 -3.51 19.75 -3.38
N PRO A 100 -3.04 21.00 -3.68
CA PRO A 100 -3.44 22.18 -2.92
C PRO A 100 -4.94 22.52 -3.06
N ASP A 101 -5.58 22.10 -4.12
CA ASP A 101 -7.01 22.25 -4.35
C ASP A 101 -7.83 21.06 -3.80
N LYS A 102 -7.19 20.09 -3.15
CA LYS A 102 -7.79 18.93 -2.45
C LYS A 102 -8.64 18.02 -3.36
N LYS A 103 -8.44 18.04 -4.66
CA LYS A 103 -9.22 17.24 -5.60
C LYS A 103 -8.97 15.76 -5.45
N VAL A 104 -7.71 15.34 -5.40
CA VAL A 104 -7.33 13.94 -5.23
C VAL A 104 -7.66 13.46 -3.81
N ALA A 105 -7.36 14.29 -2.80
CA ALA A 105 -7.68 13.98 -1.41
C ALA A 105 -9.19 13.75 -1.20
N ALA A 106 -10.04 14.53 -1.89
CA ALA A 106 -11.50 14.37 -1.83
C ALA A 106 -11.96 13.08 -2.55
N LEU A 107 -11.38 12.74 -3.71
CA LEU A 107 -11.70 11.50 -4.43
C LEU A 107 -11.44 10.25 -3.58
N TYR A 108 -10.37 10.28 -2.79
CA TYR A 108 -9.94 9.16 -1.94
C TYR A 108 -10.40 9.29 -0.48
N ASP A 109 -11.26 10.26 -0.16
CA ASP A 109 -11.78 10.49 1.19
C ASP A 109 -10.67 10.57 2.26
N MET A 110 -9.60 11.33 1.93
CA MET A 110 -8.42 11.46 2.79
C MET A 110 -8.50 12.61 3.79
N ILE A 111 -9.54 13.45 3.70
CA ILE A 111 -9.78 14.57 4.61
C ILE A 111 -10.91 14.19 5.54
N HIS A 112 -10.62 14.11 6.82
CA HIS A 112 -11.58 13.75 7.86
C HIS A 112 -11.84 14.98 8.75
N PRO A 113 -12.93 15.74 8.54
CA PRO A 113 -13.15 17.03 9.22
C PRO A 113 -13.10 16.95 10.75
N ASN A 114 -13.56 15.85 11.33
CA ASN A 114 -13.53 15.64 12.79
C ASN A 114 -12.15 15.28 13.35
N ALA A 115 -11.19 14.94 12.48
CA ALA A 115 -9.81 14.62 12.87
C ALA A 115 -8.85 15.75 12.50
N MET A 116 -9.01 16.33 11.29
CA MET A 116 -8.17 17.39 10.75
C MET A 116 -8.95 18.21 9.71
N ASP A 117 -9.19 19.49 9.98
CA ASP A 117 -10.08 20.34 9.18
C ASP A 117 -9.66 20.54 7.72
N ASN A 118 -8.36 20.67 7.45
CA ASN A 118 -7.86 21.12 6.15
C ASN A 118 -6.67 20.32 5.60
N MET A 119 -6.32 19.26 6.23
CA MET A 119 -5.17 18.41 5.87
C MET A 119 -5.65 16.97 5.70
N THR A 120 -4.88 16.19 4.96
CA THR A 120 -5.13 14.74 4.86
C THR A 120 -4.76 14.04 6.16
N VAL A 121 -5.52 13.02 6.55
CA VAL A 121 -5.10 12.05 7.56
C VAL A 121 -4.04 11.11 6.96
N ARG A 122 -3.53 10.16 7.72
CA ARG A 122 -2.55 9.17 7.23
C ARG A 122 -3.26 7.97 6.61
N SER A 123 -3.84 8.16 5.43
CA SER A 123 -4.48 7.07 4.68
C SER A 123 -3.46 6.28 3.86
N VAL A 124 -3.76 5.02 3.62
CA VAL A 124 -3.05 4.12 2.69
C VAL A 124 -4.07 3.38 1.86
N PHE A 125 -3.84 3.33 0.56
CA PHE A 125 -4.60 2.51 -0.39
C PHE A 125 -3.62 1.59 -1.12
N ILE A 126 -3.81 0.27 -1.01
CA ILE A 126 -3.13 -0.70 -1.85
C ILE A 126 -4.04 -1.03 -3.01
N ILE A 127 -3.53 -0.85 -4.22
CA ILE A 127 -4.28 -0.96 -5.48
C ILE A 127 -3.68 -2.09 -6.30
N GLY A 128 -4.53 -2.98 -6.76
CA GLY A 128 -4.12 -4.12 -7.58
C GLY A 128 -3.92 -3.77 -9.06
N PRO A 129 -3.39 -4.73 -9.86
CA PRO A 129 -3.22 -4.57 -11.30
C PRO A 129 -4.53 -4.30 -12.05
N ASP A 130 -5.65 -4.73 -11.48
CA ASP A 130 -7.01 -4.50 -11.97
C ASP A 130 -7.58 -3.13 -11.61
N LYS A 131 -6.75 -2.22 -11.11
CA LYS A 131 -7.11 -0.87 -10.63
C LYS A 131 -8.09 -0.85 -9.46
N LYS A 132 -8.27 -1.97 -8.75
CA LYS A 132 -9.19 -2.06 -7.62
C LYS A 132 -8.47 -1.90 -6.29
N ILE A 133 -9.16 -1.30 -5.34
CA ILE A 133 -8.74 -1.18 -3.95
C ILE A 133 -8.67 -2.58 -3.32
N LYS A 134 -7.51 -2.97 -2.83
CA LYS A 134 -7.25 -4.27 -2.19
C LYS A 134 -7.13 -4.17 -0.66
N LEU A 135 -6.71 -3.01 -0.17
CA LEU A 135 -6.60 -2.73 1.26
C LEU A 135 -6.65 -1.23 1.48
N THR A 136 -7.25 -0.83 2.60
CA THR A 136 -7.22 0.54 3.11
C THR A 136 -6.79 0.53 4.57
N LEU A 137 -5.96 1.51 4.95
CA LEU A 137 -5.60 1.78 6.35
C LEU A 137 -5.71 3.28 6.59
N THR A 138 -6.15 3.66 7.80
CA THR A 138 -6.22 5.07 8.19
C THR A 138 -5.70 5.24 9.61
N TYR A 139 -4.76 6.14 9.77
CA TYR A 139 -4.12 6.47 11.04
C TYR A 139 -4.35 7.95 11.39
N PRO A 140 -4.47 8.29 12.68
CA PRO A 140 -4.49 9.68 13.11
C PRO A 140 -3.12 10.34 12.89
N ALA A 141 -3.11 11.67 12.83
CA ALA A 141 -1.89 12.44 12.57
C ALA A 141 -0.75 12.18 13.57
N SER A 142 -1.08 11.85 14.82
CA SER A 142 -0.12 11.58 15.89
C SER A 142 0.55 10.21 15.84
N CYS A 143 0.05 9.30 14.98
CA CYS A 143 0.51 7.92 14.93
C CYS A 143 1.21 7.61 13.61
N GLY A 144 2.54 7.43 13.64
CA GLY A 144 3.31 6.97 12.48
C GLY A 144 2.94 5.53 12.10
N ARG A 145 2.92 5.26 10.79
CA ARG A 145 2.53 3.95 10.23
C ARG A 145 3.64 2.93 10.35
N ASN A 146 3.25 1.66 10.39
CA ASN A 146 4.17 0.52 10.28
C ASN A 146 4.29 0.10 8.81
N PHE A 147 5.39 0.43 8.16
CA PHE A 147 5.63 0.12 6.76
C PHE A 147 6.05 -1.34 6.51
N ASP A 148 6.56 -2.05 7.53
CA ASP A 148 6.79 -3.50 7.43
C ASP A 148 5.47 -4.26 7.29
N GLU A 149 4.38 -3.76 7.91
CA GLU A 149 3.04 -4.30 7.71
C GLU A 149 2.57 -4.09 6.26
N LEU A 150 2.91 -2.99 5.61
CA LEU A 150 2.56 -2.77 4.20
C LEU A 150 3.30 -3.77 3.29
N LEU A 151 4.57 -4.07 3.55
CA LEU A 151 5.30 -5.11 2.83
C LEU A 151 4.66 -6.49 3.06
N ARG A 152 4.38 -6.85 4.32
CA ARG A 152 3.73 -8.09 4.70
C ARG A 152 2.39 -8.28 3.98
N VAL A 153 1.57 -7.25 3.98
CA VAL A 153 0.24 -7.28 3.35
C VAL A 153 0.33 -7.36 1.83
N VAL A 154 1.29 -6.67 1.20
CA VAL A 154 1.56 -6.80 -0.24
C VAL A 154 1.90 -8.26 -0.58
N ASP A 155 2.80 -8.90 0.17
CA ASP A 155 3.15 -10.30 -0.02
C ASP A 155 1.93 -11.21 0.09
N SER A 156 1.10 -10.99 1.11
CA SER A 156 -0.16 -11.71 1.31
C SER A 156 -1.14 -11.54 0.15
N LEU A 157 -1.38 -10.30 -0.27
CA LEU A 157 -2.32 -9.99 -1.36
C LEU A 157 -1.85 -10.58 -2.70
N GLN A 158 -0.56 -10.50 -2.99
CA GLN A 158 0.02 -11.08 -4.20
C GLN A 158 -0.05 -12.60 -4.20
N LEU A 159 0.19 -13.25 -3.07
CA LEU A 159 0.08 -14.69 -2.91
C LEU A 159 -1.36 -15.17 -3.13
N THR A 160 -2.29 -14.57 -2.40
CA THR A 160 -3.71 -14.96 -2.44
C THR A 160 -4.41 -14.62 -3.77
N SER A 161 -3.87 -13.67 -4.53
CA SER A 161 -4.36 -13.37 -5.89
C SER A 161 -3.97 -14.43 -6.93
N LYS A 162 -2.91 -15.21 -6.67
CA LYS A 162 -2.35 -16.20 -7.61
C LYS A 162 -2.69 -17.63 -7.24
N PHE A 163 -2.87 -17.91 -5.96
CA PHE A 163 -3.06 -19.26 -5.44
C PHE A 163 -4.36 -19.35 -4.65
N LYS A 164 -4.96 -20.52 -4.61
CA LYS A 164 -6.18 -20.80 -3.83
C LYS A 164 -5.87 -21.00 -2.34
N VAL A 165 -5.18 -20.03 -1.74
CA VAL A 165 -4.80 -19.99 -0.34
C VAL A 165 -5.25 -18.69 0.32
N ALA A 166 -5.32 -18.72 1.63
CA ALA A 166 -5.42 -17.54 2.51
C ALA A 166 -4.22 -17.52 3.45
N THR A 167 -3.87 -16.33 3.96
CA THR A 167 -2.80 -16.19 4.94
C THR A 167 -3.39 -16.14 6.35
N PRO A 168 -2.86 -16.92 7.31
CA PRO A 168 -3.33 -16.85 8.70
C PRO A 168 -2.96 -15.51 9.36
N ALA A 169 -3.50 -15.28 10.56
CA ALA A 169 -3.14 -14.12 11.36
C ALA A 169 -1.62 -14.05 11.58
N ASN A 170 -1.06 -12.83 11.47
CA ASN A 170 0.37 -12.54 11.63
C ASN A 170 1.31 -13.25 10.62
N TRP A 171 0.77 -13.88 9.59
CA TRP A 171 1.55 -14.58 8.56
C TRP A 171 2.67 -13.70 7.99
N LYS A 172 3.83 -14.31 7.77
CA LYS A 172 4.97 -13.70 7.08
C LYS A 172 5.34 -14.51 5.84
N ASP A 173 5.95 -13.86 4.86
CA ASP A 173 6.39 -14.51 3.64
C ASP A 173 7.37 -15.66 3.94
N GLY A 174 7.02 -16.86 3.49
CA GLY A 174 7.73 -18.11 3.77
C GLY A 174 7.02 -19.07 4.76
N GLU A 175 6.02 -18.58 5.49
CA GLU A 175 5.25 -19.40 6.42
C GLU A 175 4.10 -20.15 5.72
N ASP A 176 3.58 -21.17 6.41
CA ASP A 176 2.45 -21.98 5.92
C ASP A 176 1.21 -21.13 5.68
N CYS A 177 0.47 -21.50 4.63
CA CYS A 177 -0.78 -20.87 4.23
C CYS A 177 -1.98 -21.77 4.54
N ILE A 178 -3.17 -21.20 4.54
CA ILE A 178 -4.43 -21.92 4.70
C ILE A 178 -5.01 -22.21 3.30
N ILE A 179 -5.34 -23.48 3.04
CA ILE A 179 -6.07 -23.85 1.82
C ILE A 179 -7.51 -23.30 1.93
N THR A 180 -7.96 -22.57 0.90
CA THR A 180 -9.32 -22.02 0.93
C THR A 180 -10.38 -23.14 1.01
N PRO A 181 -11.50 -22.95 1.73
CA PRO A 181 -12.53 -23.98 1.89
C PRO A 181 -13.15 -24.48 0.59
N ALA A 182 -13.12 -23.67 -0.47
CA ALA A 182 -13.65 -24.06 -1.79
C ALA A 182 -12.85 -25.18 -2.49
N VAL A 183 -11.60 -25.41 -2.06
CA VAL A 183 -10.73 -26.48 -2.60
C VAL A 183 -11.01 -27.76 -1.83
N ASN A 184 -11.47 -28.82 -2.51
CA ASN A 184 -11.64 -30.14 -1.90
C ASN A 184 -10.29 -30.87 -1.76
N ASP A 185 -10.27 -32.01 -1.05
CA ASP A 185 -9.03 -32.75 -0.77
C ASP A 185 -8.39 -33.37 -2.01
N ALA A 186 -9.18 -33.77 -3.01
CA ALA A 186 -8.64 -34.30 -4.25
C ALA A 186 -7.94 -33.19 -5.06
N GLU A 187 -8.58 -32.03 -5.17
CA GLU A 187 -8.02 -30.85 -5.81
C GLU A 187 -6.80 -30.34 -5.05
N ALA A 188 -6.83 -30.35 -3.70
CA ALA A 188 -5.71 -29.90 -2.86
C ALA A 188 -4.44 -30.72 -3.11
N LYS A 189 -4.55 -32.04 -3.32
CA LYS A 189 -3.39 -32.89 -3.64
C LYS A 189 -2.72 -32.50 -4.95
N THR A 190 -3.49 -32.02 -5.92
CA THR A 190 -2.96 -31.55 -7.21
C THR A 190 -2.37 -30.15 -7.11
N LEU A 191 -3.06 -29.24 -6.43
CA LEU A 191 -2.64 -27.84 -6.33
C LEU A 191 -1.45 -27.63 -5.38
N PHE A 192 -1.31 -28.48 -4.36
CA PHE A 192 -0.29 -28.38 -3.33
C PHE A 192 0.57 -29.65 -3.24
N PRO A 193 1.45 -29.88 -4.22
CA PRO A 193 2.24 -31.13 -4.33
C PRO A 193 3.23 -31.32 -3.15
N LYS A 194 3.54 -30.26 -2.40
CA LYS A 194 4.31 -30.36 -1.15
C LYS A 194 3.53 -30.93 0.02
N GLY A 195 2.24 -31.22 -0.21
CA GLY A 195 1.33 -31.76 0.79
C GLY A 195 0.64 -30.69 1.63
N PHE A 196 -0.24 -31.14 2.49
CA PHE A 196 -0.95 -30.29 3.44
C PHE A 196 -1.32 -31.05 4.72
N LYS A 197 -1.52 -30.32 5.80
CA LYS A 197 -1.94 -30.84 7.11
C LYS A 197 -3.37 -30.41 7.41
N THR A 198 -4.26 -31.37 7.66
CA THR A 198 -5.61 -31.12 8.11
C THR A 198 -5.65 -31.06 9.64
N VAL A 199 -5.98 -29.89 10.19
CA VAL A 199 -6.23 -29.71 11.63
C VAL A 199 -7.72 -29.90 11.93
N LYS A 200 -8.56 -29.33 11.07
CA LYS A 200 -10.00 -29.50 11.01
C LYS A 200 -10.46 -29.52 9.55
N PRO A 201 -11.63 -30.02 9.21
CA PRO A 201 -12.13 -30.01 7.82
C PRO A 201 -12.09 -28.62 7.16
N TYR A 202 -12.28 -27.55 7.94
CA TYR A 202 -12.24 -26.16 7.50
C TYR A 202 -10.87 -25.48 7.70
N LEU A 203 -9.89 -26.15 8.33
CA LEU A 203 -8.57 -25.60 8.66
C LEU A 203 -7.46 -26.56 8.22
N ARG A 204 -6.96 -26.31 7.02
CA ARG A 204 -5.92 -27.09 6.36
C ARG A 204 -4.75 -26.18 6.00
N TYR A 205 -3.55 -26.53 6.47
CA TYR A 205 -2.33 -25.77 6.20
C TYR A 205 -1.49 -26.45 5.12
N THR A 206 -0.89 -25.65 4.27
CA THR A 206 0.06 -26.10 3.23
C THR A 206 1.29 -25.17 3.23
N PRO A 207 2.49 -25.70 2.94
CA PRO A 207 3.63 -24.84 2.67
C PRO A 207 3.30 -23.80 1.59
N GLN A 208 3.90 -22.62 1.71
CA GLN A 208 3.66 -21.54 0.74
C GLN A 208 3.91 -22.02 -0.69
N PRO A 209 2.94 -21.90 -1.61
CA PRO A 209 3.02 -22.55 -2.93
C PRO A 209 4.13 -22.08 -3.86
N ASN A 210 4.60 -20.83 -3.69
CA ASN A 210 5.62 -20.22 -4.54
C ASN A 210 7.05 -20.19 -3.92
N LYS A 211 7.30 -20.98 -2.89
CA LYS A 211 8.62 -21.13 -2.25
C LYS A 211 9.24 -22.51 -2.49
#